data_c8a841b28348aebf4d3a5d5f0d999240
#
_entry.id   c8a841b28348aebf4d3a5d5f0d999240
#
_cell.length_a   1.000
_cell.length_b   1.000
_cell.length_c   1.000
_cell.angle_alpha   90.00
_cell.angle_beta   90.00
_cell.angle_gamma   90.00
#
_symmetry.space_group_name_H-M   'P 1'
#
loop_
_entity.id
_entity.type
_entity.pdbx_description
1 polymer ?
#
loop_
_entity_poly.entity_id
_entity_poly.type
_entity_poly.pdbx_seq_one_letter_code
_entity_poly.pdbx_strand_id
1 'polypeptide(L)'
;ELSLPPSFECEENGTTFIENALIKAHELQNLYPDAAILADDSGLIVEALPGQLGIHTARYGSEEAGRMLSASEKNSLLVKNLAGASNRNAHFVCALVFVQGKYRTFIAQESIDGTIVDHETGTNGFGYDPVFYIPKMGCTTAELPEGEKNEISHRGRAARRIRVMLDTIRGENR
;
A
#
# COMPACT_ATOMS: atom_id res chain seq x y z
N GLU A 1 -20.49 -11.62 -4.34
CA GLU A 1 -19.08 -11.52 -3.93
C GLU A 1 -18.30 -12.56 -4.73
N LEU A 2 -17.35 -12.14 -5.57
CA LEU A 2 -16.49 -13.05 -6.34
C LEU A 2 -15.36 -13.48 -5.42
N SER A 3 -15.21 -14.78 -5.18
CA SER A 3 -14.04 -15.31 -4.48
C SER A 3 -12.90 -15.49 -5.47
N LEU A 4 -11.68 -15.07 -5.08
CA LEU A 4 -10.49 -15.35 -5.86
C LEU A 4 -10.27 -16.87 -5.93
N PRO A 5 -9.84 -17.42 -7.09
CA PRO A 5 -9.41 -18.81 -7.14
C PRO A 5 -8.30 -19.06 -6.11
N PRO A 6 -8.28 -20.21 -5.43
CA PRO A 6 -7.22 -20.53 -4.47
C PRO A 6 -5.81 -20.51 -5.08
N SER A 7 -5.71 -20.63 -6.40
CA SER A 7 -4.46 -20.59 -7.18
C SER A 7 -4.20 -19.26 -7.88
N PHE A 8 -4.90 -18.17 -7.49
CA PHE A 8 -4.63 -16.88 -8.11
C PHE A 8 -3.30 -16.36 -7.60
N GLU A 9 -2.31 -16.41 -8.45
CA GLU A 9 -1.02 -15.76 -8.30
C GLU A 9 -0.87 -14.74 -9.41
N CYS A 10 -0.40 -13.54 -9.08
CA CYS A 10 -0.14 -12.47 -10.03
C CYS A 10 1.35 -12.13 -9.98
N GLU A 11 2.03 -12.25 -11.11
CA GLU A 11 3.44 -11.85 -11.21
C GLU A 11 3.54 -10.33 -11.31
N GLU A 12 3.90 -9.68 -10.21
CA GLU A 12 4.09 -8.24 -10.11
C GLU A 12 5.49 -7.87 -10.63
N ASN A 13 5.61 -7.67 -11.94
CA ASN A 13 6.87 -7.31 -12.61
C ASN A 13 6.93 -5.83 -13.06
N GLY A 14 6.01 -5.01 -12.59
CA GLY A 14 6.02 -3.56 -12.81
C GLY A 14 7.13 -2.87 -12.02
N THR A 15 7.48 -1.68 -12.45
CA THR A 15 8.50 -0.83 -11.84
C THR A 15 7.91 0.25 -10.93
N THR A 16 6.58 0.38 -10.93
CA THR A 16 5.82 1.34 -10.12
C THR A 16 4.62 0.68 -9.47
N PHE A 17 4.08 1.31 -8.40
CA PHE A 17 2.84 0.87 -7.76
C PHE A 17 1.64 0.85 -8.73
N ILE A 18 1.57 1.85 -9.63
CA ILE A 18 0.50 1.92 -10.64
C ILE A 18 0.60 0.75 -11.60
N GLU A 19 1.79 0.42 -12.10
CA GLU A 19 1.99 -0.72 -13.01
C GLU A 19 1.59 -2.03 -12.35
N ASN A 20 2.02 -2.29 -11.11
CA ASN A 20 1.65 -3.50 -10.39
C ASN A 20 0.14 -3.57 -10.11
N ALA A 21 -0.49 -2.47 -9.72
CA ALA A 21 -1.94 -2.42 -9.54
C ALA A 21 -2.70 -2.67 -10.85
N LEU A 22 -2.21 -2.16 -11.99
CA LEU A 22 -2.78 -2.43 -13.32
C LEU A 22 -2.63 -3.89 -13.72
N ILE A 23 -1.45 -4.49 -13.50
CA ILE A 23 -1.21 -5.92 -13.78
C ILE A 23 -2.22 -6.76 -13.00
N LYS A 24 -2.34 -6.56 -11.69
CA LYS A 24 -3.34 -7.26 -10.84
C LYS A 24 -4.77 -7.09 -11.36
N ALA A 25 -5.15 -5.85 -11.70
CA ALA A 25 -6.49 -5.56 -12.18
C ALA A 25 -6.81 -6.25 -13.51
N HIS A 26 -5.87 -6.26 -14.45
CA HIS A 26 -6.06 -6.90 -15.75
C HIS A 26 -6.06 -8.43 -15.66
N GLU A 27 -5.20 -9.03 -14.85
CA GLU A 27 -5.21 -10.47 -14.59
C GLU A 27 -6.57 -10.92 -14.03
N LEU A 28 -7.11 -10.19 -13.05
CA LEU A 28 -8.43 -10.46 -12.50
C LEU A 28 -9.55 -10.23 -13.53
N GLN A 29 -9.43 -9.21 -14.38
CA GLN A 29 -10.43 -8.95 -15.42
C GLN A 29 -10.44 -10.03 -16.49
N ASN A 30 -9.30 -10.61 -16.83
CA ASN A 30 -9.22 -11.75 -17.73
C ASN A 30 -9.97 -12.98 -17.19
N LEU A 31 -9.92 -13.19 -15.87
CA LEU A 31 -10.67 -14.26 -15.19
C LEU A 31 -12.16 -13.94 -15.06
N TYR A 32 -12.51 -12.68 -14.89
CA TYR A 32 -13.86 -12.19 -14.64
C TYR A 32 -14.21 -11.01 -15.56
N PRO A 33 -14.43 -11.26 -16.89
CA PRO A 33 -14.58 -10.20 -17.89
C PRO A 33 -15.72 -9.21 -17.65
N ASP A 34 -16.80 -9.68 -17.01
CA ASP A 34 -18.01 -8.89 -16.73
C ASP A 34 -17.98 -8.19 -15.37
N ALA A 35 -16.96 -8.47 -14.56
CA ALA A 35 -16.85 -7.90 -13.23
C ALA A 35 -16.22 -6.49 -13.25
N ALA A 36 -16.60 -5.67 -12.27
CA ALA A 36 -15.86 -4.48 -11.90
C ALA A 36 -14.73 -4.90 -10.94
N ILE A 37 -13.49 -4.62 -11.30
CA ILE A 37 -12.31 -5.02 -10.56
C ILE A 37 -11.72 -3.79 -9.85
N LEU A 38 -11.37 -3.96 -8.58
CA LEU A 38 -10.58 -3.00 -7.82
C LEU A 38 -9.30 -3.72 -7.33
N ALA A 39 -8.16 -3.22 -7.73
CA ALA A 39 -6.86 -3.72 -7.29
C ALA A 39 -6.02 -2.62 -6.68
N ASP A 40 -5.17 -2.95 -5.71
CA ASP A 40 -4.21 -2.01 -5.16
C ASP A 40 -2.78 -2.58 -5.17
N ASP A 41 -1.83 -1.65 -5.25
CA ASP A 41 -0.45 -1.88 -4.88
C ASP A 41 0.01 -0.77 -3.96
N SER A 42 0.68 -1.16 -2.87
CA SER A 42 1.03 -0.23 -1.80
C SER A 42 2.37 -0.58 -1.18
N GLY A 43 3.09 0.43 -0.75
CA GLY A 43 4.37 0.21 -0.09
C GLY A 43 4.86 1.39 0.72
N LEU A 44 5.94 1.15 1.43
CA LEU A 44 6.69 2.11 2.21
C LEU A 44 7.92 2.56 1.41
N ILE A 45 8.14 3.85 1.32
CA ILE A 45 9.37 4.44 0.80
C ILE A 45 10.09 5.12 1.96
N VAL A 46 11.39 4.88 2.10
CA VAL A 46 12.24 5.49 3.13
C VAL A 46 13.40 6.22 2.45
N GLU A 47 13.48 7.54 2.66
CA GLU A 47 14.41 8.39 1.92
C GLU A 47 15.88 8.00 2.11
N ALA A 48 16.25 7.54 3.30
CA ALA A 48 17.61 7.10 3.60
C ALA A 48 17.97 5.71 3.01
N LEU A 49 17.00 4.98 2.48
CA LEU A 49 17.16 3.63 1.92
C LEU A 49 16.60 3.56 0.49
N PRO A 50 17.13 4.36 -0.45
CA PRO A 50 16.59 4.45 -1.80
C PRO A 50 16.61 3.09 -2.51
N GLY A 51 15.48 2.70 -3.10
CA GLY A 51 15.32 1.46 -3.87
C GLY A 51 15.22 0.17 -3.05
N GLN A 52 15.40 0.20 -1.73
CA GLN A 52 15.34 -1.01 -0.90
C GLN A 52 13.91 -1.46 -0.55
N LEU A 53 12.99 -0.51 -0.46
CA LEU A 53 11.56 -0.74 -0.20
C LEU A 53 10.74 -0.42 -1.47
N GLY A 54 9.72 0.42 -1.38
CA GLY A 54 8.85 0.74 -2.50
C GLY A 54 8.01 -0.49 -2.90
N ILE A 55 8.06 -0.89 -4.16
CA ILE A 55 7.36 -2.09 -4.66
C ILE A 55 7.88 -3.40 -4.04
N HIS A 56 9.02 -3.38 -3.36
CA HIS A 56 9.61 -4.53 -2.66
C HIS A 56 9.26 -4.57 -1.16
N THR A 57 8.44 -3.62 -0.68
CA THR A 57 8.08 -3.45 0.73
C THR A 57 7.62 -4.75 1.41
N ALA A 58 6.77 -5.54 0.73
CA ALA A 58 6.23 -6.78 1.29
C ALA A 58 7.31 -7.85 1.56
N ARG A 59 8.39 -7.86 0.76
CA ARG A 59 9.48 -8.84 0.82
C ARG A 59 10.81 -8.28 1.32
N TYR A 60 10.81 -7.05 1.86
CA TYR A 60 12.02 -6.41 2.38
C TYR A 60 12.81 -7.31 3.34
N GLY A 61 14.09 -7.52 3.04
CA GLY A 61 15.01 -8.40 3.78
C GLY A 61 14.74 -9.89 3.67
N SER A 62 13.69 -10.31 2.94
CA SER A 62 13.30 -11.72 2.86
C SER A 62 14.21 -12.52 1.93
N GLU A 63 14.76 -11.88 0.90
CA GLU A 63 15.71 -12.51 -0.03
C GLU A 63 17.00 -12.86 0.68
N GLU A 64 17.60 -11.92 1.40
CA GLU A 64 18.84 -12.12 2.17
C GLU A 64 18.65 -13.15 3.30
N ALA A 65 17.45 -13.20 3.88
CA ALA A 65 17.10 -14.17 4.91
C ALA A 65 16.82 -15.58 4.36
N GLY A 66 16.63 -15.74 3.05
CA GLY A 66 16.24 -17.01 2.42
C GLY A 66 14.82 -17.48 2.80
N ARG A 67 14.00 -16.61 3.39
CA ARG A 67 12.61 -16.89 3.81
C ARG A 67 11.79 -15.61 3.92
N MET A 68 10.47 -15.73 3.90
CA MET A 68 9.62 -14.60 4.25
C MET A 68 9.81 -14.18 5.71
N LEU A 69 10.08 -12.89 5.92
CA LEU A 69 10.15 -12.29 7.24
C LEU A 69 8.75 -11.91 7.74
N SER A 70 8.53 -12.06 9.04
CA SER A 70 7.35 -11.50 9.72
C SER A 70 7.37 -9.96 9.70
N ALA A 71 6.24 -9.32 10.00
CA ALA A 71 6.17 -7.86 10.08
C ALA A 71 7.16 -7.29 11.10
N SER A 72 7.23 -7.87 12.30
CA SER A 72 8.15 -7.40 13.36
C SER A 72 9.62 -7.62 12.99
N GLU A 73 9.96 -8.71 12.30
CA GLU A 73 11.34 -8.91 11.80
C GLU A 73 11.72 -7.86 10.76
N LYS A 74 10.79 -7.52 9.83
CA LYS A 74 11.00 -6.43 8.85
C LYS A 74 11.13 -5.07 9.53
N ASN A 75 10.31 -4.78 10.55
CA ASN A 75 10.40 -3.56 11.32
C ASN A 75 11.76 -3.45 12.07
N SER A 76 12.17 -4.52 12.73
CA SER A 76 13.46 -4.58 13.41
C SER A 76 14.63 -4.39 12.44
N LEU A 77 14.58 -5.01 11.26
CA LEU A 77 15.59 -4.84 10.21
C LEU A 77 15.61 -3.40 9.70
N LEU A 78 14.46 -2.78 9.45
CA LEU A 78 14.34 -1.40 9.00
C LEU A 78 14.96 -0.44 10.02
N VAL A 79 14.60 -0.57 11.29
CA VAL A 79 15.14 0.24 12.38
C VAL A 79 16.67 0.08 12.49
N LYS A 80 17.17 -1.15 12.39
CA LYS A 80 18.60 -1.46 12.38
C LYS A 80 19.31 -0.79 11.20
N ASN A 81 18.76 -0.86 10.00
CA ASN A 81 19.37 -0.28 8.80
C ASN A 81 19.33 1.26 8.81
N LEU A 82 18.47 1.85 9.63
CA LEU A 82 18.41 3.30 9.86
C LEU A 82 19.22 3.74 11.08
N ALA A 83 20.02 2.86 11.71
CA ALA A 83 20.87 3.22 12.83
C ALA A 83 21.91 4.26 12.40
N GLY A 84 21.93 5.42 13.08
CA GLY A 84 22.80 6.55 12.74
C GLY A 84 22.35 7.42 11.57
N ALA A 85 21.25 7.09 10.89
CA ALA A 85 20.68 7.94 9.85
C ALA A 85 20.06 9.20 10.46
N SER A 86 20.48 10.37 9.98
CA SER A 86 19.89 11.67 10.39
C SER A 86 18.56 11.92 9.70
N ASN A 87 18.38 11.41 8.48
CA ASN A 87 17.12 11.46 7.75
C ASN A 87 16.36 10.13 7.94
N ARG A 88 15.20 10.21 8.56
CA ARG A 88 14.31 9.07 8.77
C ARG A 88 12.94 9.28 8.10
N ASN A 89 12.86 10.27 7.19
CA ASN A 89 11.64 10.55 6.46
C ASN A 89 11.20 9.35 5.65
N ALA A 90 9.92 9.11 5.69
CA ALA A 90 9.30 8.00 4.98
C ALA A 90 7.89 8.39 4.53
N HIS A 91 7.39 7.70 3.53
CA HIS A 91 6.00 7.84 3.11
C HIS A 91 5.42 6.51 2.66
N PHE A 92 4.19 6.24 3.09
CA PHE A 92 3.40 5.19 2.49
C PHE A 92 2.75 5.70 1.21
N VAL A 93 2.71 4.84 0.21
CA VAL A 93 2.05 5.08 -1.08
C VAL A 93 1.05 3.97 -1.33
N CYS A 94 -0.11 4.31 -1.90
CA CYS A 94 -1.10 3.35 -2.40
C CYS A 94 -1.56 3.79 -3.78
N ALA A 95 -1.41 2.93 -4.77
CA ALA A 95 -2.05 3.04 -6.07
C ALA A 95 -3.28 2.13 -6.10
N LEU A 96 -4.47 2.71 -6.30
CA LEU A 96 -5.72 2.01 -6.54
C LEU A 96 -6.08 2.10 -8.01
N VAL A 97 -6.42 0.96 -8.60
CA VAL A 97 -6.88 0.85 -9.99
C VAL A 97 -8.26 0.20 -10.00
N PHE A 98 -9.22 0.89 -10.58
CA PHE A 98 -10.55 0.35 -10.86
C PHE A 98 -10.69 0.13 -12.37
N VAL A 99 -11.08 -1.08 -12.77
CA VAL A 99 -11.30 -1.45 -14.17
C VAL A 99 -12.70 -2.03 -14.34
N GLN A 100 -13.41 -1.57 -15.38
CA GLN A 100 -14.72 -2.09 -15.76
C GLN A 100 -14.81 -2.20 -17.28
N GLY A 101 -14.77 -3.41 -17.81
CA GLY A 101 -14.72 -3.66 -19.24
C GLY A 101 -13.43 -3.09 -19.87
N LYS A 102 -13.39 -3.05 -21.21
CA LYS A 102 -12.17 -2.75 -21.97
C LYS A 102 -11.69 -1.28 -21.85
N TYR A 103 -12.58 -0.33 -21.61
CA TYR A 103 -12.30 1.09 -21.82
C TYR A 103 -12.48 1.97 -20.57
N ARG A 104 -12.88 1.38 -19.42
CA ARG A 104 -13.07 2.12 -18.18
C ARG A 104 -12.01 1.73 -17.17
N THR A 105 -10.97 2.55 -17.10
CA THR A 105 -9.90 2.41 -16.10
C THR A 105 -9.78 3.73 -15.35
N PHE A 106 -9.84 3.65 -14.02
CA PHE A 106 -9.67 4.79 -13.12
C PHE A 106 -8.53 4.49 -12.17
N ILE A 107 -7.64 5.46 -12.01
CA ILE A 107 -6.42 5.31 -11.20
C ILE A 107 -6.38 6.44 -10.19
N ALA A 108 -6.14 6.11 -8.94
CA ALA A 108 -5.83 7.06 -7.88
C ALA A 108 -4.60 6.61 -7.11
N GLN A 109 -3.59 7.46 -7.03
CA GLN A 109 -2.43 7.24 -6.18
C GLN A 109 -2.38 8.34 -5.11
N GLU A 110 -2.23 7.93 -3.86
CA GLU A 110 -2.14 8.82 -2.71
C GLU A 110 -1.01 8.38 -1.79
N SER A 111 -0.52 9.33 -1.02
CA SER A 111 0.53 9.09 -0.04
C SER A 111 0.24 9.73 1.32
N ILE A 112 0.94 9.26 2.33
CA ILE A 112 1.02 9.90 3.65
C ILE A 112 2.47 9.98 4.08
N ASP A 113 2.90 11.18 4.47
CA ASP A 113 4.26 11.44 4.94
C ASP A 113 4.37 11.20 6.44
N GLY A 114 5.52 10.67 6.85
CA GLY A 114 5.85 10.39 8.23
C GLY A 114 7.35 10.18 8.40
N THR A 115 7.72 9.60 9.54
CA THR A 115 9.10 9.25 9.88
C THR A 115 9.16 7.87 10.52
N ILE A 116 10.28 7.18 10.35
CA ILE A 116 10.49 5.89 11.02
C ILE A 116 11.04 6.12 12.42
N VAL A 117 10.35 5.62 13.46
CA VAL A 117 10.83 5.62 14.84
C VAL A 117 11.83 4.49 15.10
N ASP A 118 12.48 4.48 16.25
CA ASP A 118 13.55 3.54 16.61
C ASP A 118 13.06 2.27 17.32
N HIS A 119 11.76 2.18 17.61
CA HIS A 119 11.12 1.01 18.20
C HIS A 119 9.65 0.93 17.81
N GLU A 120 9.07 -0.26 17.86
CA GLU A 120 7.64 -0.49 17.61
C GLU A 120 6.79 0.11 18.72
N THR A 121 5.73 0.85 18.35
CA THR A 121 4.73 1.42 19.27
C THR A 121 3.32 1.23 18.69
N GLY A 122 2.39 0.82 19.54
CA GLY A 122 1.02 0.50 19.15
C GLY A 122 0.85 -0.94 18.67
N THR A 123 -0.40 -1.37 18.54
CA THR A 123 -0.76 -2.77 18.23
C THR A 123 -1.80 -2.90 17.12
N ASN A 124 -2.31 -1.77 16.61
CA ASN A 124 -3.28 -1.76 15.53
C ASN A 124 -2.61 -1.83 14.17
N GLY A 125 -3.41 -2.12 13.14
CA GLY A 125 -2.92 -2.15 11.77
C GLY A 125 -2.09 -3.37 11.41
N PHE A 126 -1.13 -3.19 10.49
CA PHE A 126 -0.29 -4.27 9.97
C PHE A 126 1.04 -3.73 9.40
N GLY A 127 1.96 -4.64 9.09
CA GLY A 127 3.21 -4.29 8.41
C GLY A 127 4.08 -3.33 9.21
N TYR A 128 4.36 -2.17 8.63
CA TYR A 128 5.24 -1.15 9.21
C TYR A 128 4.50 -0.12 10.07
N ASP A 129 3.21 -0.28 10.32
CA ASP A 129 2.43 0.66 11.14
C ASP A 129 3.05 0.95 12.51
N PRO A 130 3.61 -0.04 13.24
CA PRO A 130 4.20 0.20 14.56
C PRO A 130 5.46 1.08 14.55
N VAL A 131 6.11 1.24 13.42
CA VAL A 131 7.33 2.06 13.28
C VAL A 131 7.13 3.32 12.44
N PHE A 132 5.96 3.51 11.85
CA PHE A 132 5.63 4.68 11.04
C PHE A 132 4.93 5.75 11.87
N TYR A 133 5.66 6.80 12.20
CA TYR A 133 5.19 7.91 13.04
C TYR A 133 4.70 9.06 12.19
N ILE A 134 3.57 9.65 12.58
CA ILE A 134 2.96 10.81 11.93
C ILE A 134 3.19 12.04 12.81
N PRO A 135 4.11 12.97 12.46
CA PRO A 135 4.45 14.11 13.30
C PRO A 135 3.25 15.00 13.65
N LYS A 136 2.32 15.18 12.71
CA LYS A 136 1.11 15.99 12.94
C LYS A 136 0.15 15.39 13.97
N MET A 137 0.21 14.09 14.20
CA MET A 137 -0.66 13.38 15.14
C MET A 137 0.05 13.03 16.44
N GLY A 138 1.38 13.09 16.46
CA GLY A 138 2.17 12.78 17.63
C GLY A 138 2.19 11.29 18.00
N CYS A 139 1.86 10.38 17.08
CA CYS A 139 1.77 8.94 17.32
C CYS A 139 2.13 8.13 16.07
N THR A 140 2.36 6.83 16.23
CA THR A 140 2.49 5.90 15.12
C THR A 140 1.12 5.54 14.53
N THR A 141 1.10 5.03 13.30
CA THR A 141 -0.16 4.57 12.69
C THR A 141 -0.75 3.36 13.40
N ALA A 142 0.06 2.58 14.15
CA ALA A 142 -0.42 1.47 14.98
C ALA A 142 -1.03 1.88 16.32
N GLU A 143 -0.91 3.14 16.72
CA GLU A 143 -1.59 3.68 17.91
C GLU A 143 -2.98 4.21 17.58
N LEU A 144 -3.28 4.45 16.30
CA LEU A 144 -4.56 5.00 15.86
C LEU A 144 -5.65 3.92 15.83
N PRO A 145 -6.87 4.24 16.24
CA PRO A 145 -8.05 3.44 15.95
C PRO A 145 -8.23 3.28 14.43
N GLU A 146 -8.80 2.14 13.99
CA GLU A 146 -8.97 1.83 12.58
C GLU A 146 -9.70 2.94 11.79
N GLY A 147 -10.77 3.51 12.37
CA GLY A 147 -11.53 4.59 11.74
C GLY A 147 -10.67 5.84 11.48
N GLU A 148 -9.90 6.28 12.47
CA GLU A 148 -9.02 7.44 12.34
C GLU A 148 -7.88 7.17 11.34
N LYS A 149 -7.30 5.97 11.41
CA LYS A 149 -6.28 5.55 10.44
C LYS A 149 -6.81 5.55 9.01
N ASN A 150 -8.04 5.05 8.79
CA ASN A 150 -8.66 5.02 7.46
C ASN A 150 -8.89 6.43 6.89
N GLU A 151 -9.19 7.41 7.74
CA GLU A 151 -9.36 8.80 7.31
C GLU A 151 -8.07 9.43 6.76
N ILE A 152 -6.93 9.09 7.32
CA ILE A 152 -5.66 9.75 6.98
C ILE A 152 -4.75 8.92 6.08
N SER A 153 -4.89 7.58 6.07
CA SER A 153 -3.98 6.68 5.38
C SER A 153 -3.96 6.88 3.86
N HIS A 154 -2.83 6.53 3.25
CA HIS A 154 -2.65 6.47 1.80
C HIS A 154 -3.77 5.68 1.10
N ARG A 155 -4.09 4.49 1.62
CA ARG A 155 -5.16 3.63 1.07
C ARG A 155 -6.54 4.26 1.25
N GLY A 156 -6.85 4.81 2.41
CA GLY A 156 -8.12 5.51 2.65
C GLY A 156 -8.31 6.73 1.75
N ARG A 157 -7.23 7.51 1.53
CA ARG A 157 -7.24 8.64 0.60
C ARG A 157 -7.47 8.19 -0.85
N ALA A 158 -6.73 7.19 -1.32
CA ALA A 158 -6.89 6.63 -2.67
C ALA A 158 -8.31 6.08 -2.88
N ALA A 159 -8.87 5.36 -1.90
CA ALA A 159 -10.23 4.86 -1.95
C ALA A 159 -11.29 5.97 -2.08
N ARG A 160 -11.14 7.06 -1.34
CA ARG A 160 -12.04 8.23 -1.47
C ARG A 160 -11.94 8.87 -2.86
N ARG A 161 -10.74 8.96 -3.45
CA ARG A 161 -10.57 9.47 -4.82
C ARG A 161 -11.30 8.61 -5.84
N ILE A 162 -11.10 7.29 -5.80
CA ILE A 162 -11.80 6.35 -6.69
C ILE A 162 -13.31 6.47 -6.50
N ARG A 163 -13.80 6.55 -5.26
CA ARG A 163 -15.24 6.72 -4.99
C ARG A 163 -15.81 7.95 -5.67
N VAL A 164 -15.15 9.12 -5.56
CA VAL A 164 -15.62 10.35 -6.21
C VAL A 164 -15.69 10.17 -7.73
N MET A 165 -14.69 9.54 -8.36
CA MET A 165 -14.70 9.25 -9.80
C MET A 165 -15.89 8.35 -10.17
N LEU A 166 -16.17 7.31 -9.39
CA LEU A 166 -17.28 6.39 -9.64
C LEU A 166 -18.65 7.04 -9.42
N ASP A 167 -18.79 7.90 -8.42
CA ASP A 167 -20.04 8.62 -8.15
C ASP A 167 -20.38 9.59 -9.29
N THR A 168 -19.37 10.22 -9.90
CA THR A 168 -19.55 11.09 -11.08
C THR A 168 -20.15 10.30 -12.25
N ILE A 169 -19.64 9.11 -12.55
CA ILE A 169 -20.14 8.27 -13.64
C ILE A 169 -21.58 7.80 -13.38
N ARG A 170 -21.89 7.45 -12.12
CA ARG A 170 -23.26 7.05 -11.73
C ARG A 170 -24.26 8.21 -11.83
N GLY A 171 -23.80 9.43 -11.58
CA GLY A 171 -24.62 10.65 -11.71
C GLY A 171 -24.95 11.03 -13.15
N GLU A 172 -24.08 10.71 -14.10
CA GLU A 172 -24.30 10.97 -15.53
C GLU A 172 -25.33 10.01 -16.18
N ASN A 173 -25.69 8.93 -15.50
CA ASN A 173 -26.68 7.95 -15.96
C ASN A 173 -28.08 8.17 -15.36
N ARG A 174 -28.39 9.36 -14.82
CA ARG A 174 -29.73 9.73 -14.31
C ARG A 174 -30.41 10.79 -15.16
#